data_11d39283b55c670363f69188dbc41dce
#
_entry.id   11d39283b55c670363f69188dbc41dce
#
_cell.length_a   1.000
_cell.length_b   1.000
_cell.length_c   1.000
_cell.angle_alpha   90.00
_cell.angle_beta   90.00
_cell.angle_gamma   90.00
#
_symmetry.space_group_name_H-M   'P 1'
#
loop_
_entity.id
_entity.type
_entity.pdbx_description
1 polymer ?
#
loop_
_entity_poly.entity_id
_entity_poly.type
_entity_poly.pdbx_seq_one_letter_code
_entity_poly.pdbx_strand_id
1 'polypeptide(L)'
;MPPVDLVGLAAALVRLDSRSFVSNLAVAERIEAELGGFEVERLDYLDGAGVAKRALVAHRGGTHGAATGGLAFSGHMDTVPDTGWTTDPWDGRIAGGRLHGLGSTDMKGPLAACIVAARALPASVPVTLLITTDEETTKAGARLIAARSVLARRAAPAAILVAEPTVMTPVRGHRSSIAITAVATGVQAHSSTGKGRNANWDLLGFAADMKAIFEMLRDDAAWHDIDYDPPFLSLIHI
;
A
#
# COMPACT_ATOMS: atom_id res chain seq x y z
N MET A 1 1.49 13.53 26.19
CA MET A 1 2.65 13.55 25.28
C MET A 1 2.70 14.92 24.60
N PRO A 2 3.89 15.46 24.28
CA PRO A 2 3.95 16.71 23.52
C PRO A 2 3.25 16.55 22.16
N PRO A 3 2.68 17.63 21.61
CA PRO A 3 2.08 17.59 20.29
C PRO A 3 3.15 17.26 19.24
N VAL A 4 2.79 16.45 18.26
CA VAL A 4 3.65 16.13 17.11
C VAL A 4 3.34 17.13 16.01
N ASP A 5 4.38 17.69 15.43
CA ASP A 5 4.25 18.50 14.22
C ASP A 5 3.94 17.58 13.03
N LEU A 6 2.70 17.62 12.57
CA LEU A 6 2.24 16.82 11.42
C LEU A 6 3.10 17.08 10.18
N VAL A 7 3.35 18.33 9.87
CA VAL A 7 4.05 18.72 8.63
C VAL A 7 5.51 18.30 8.71
N GLY A 8 6.14 18.51 9.87
CA GLY A 8 7.51 18.07 10.13
C GLY A 8 7.66 16.55 10.07
N LEU A 9 6.71 15.81 10.64
CA LEU A 9 6.71 14.34 10.57
C LEU A 9 6.55 13.86 9.12
N ALA A 10 5.55 14.35 8.41
CA ALA A 10 5.32 13.99 7.01
C ALA A 10 6.57 14.26 6.14
N ALA A 11 7.18 15.44 6.28
CA ALA A 11 8.40 15.79 5.58
C ALA A 11 9.58 14.87 5.94
N ALA A 12 9.71 14.51 7.22
CA ALA A 12 10.76 13.58 7.67
C ALA A 12 10.57 12.17 7.08
N LEU A 13 9.33 11.68 6.97
CA LEU A 13 9.04 10.40 6.35
C LEU A 13 9.31 10.43 4.84
N VAL A 14 8.96 11.51 4.15
CA VAL A 14 9.22 11.66 2.71
C VAL A 14 10.72 11.63 2.41
N ARG A 15 11.56 12.21 3.27
CA ARG A 15 13.03 12.23 3.09
C ARG A 15 13.70 10.85 3.19
N LEU A 16 12.99 9.83 3.59
CA LEU A 16 13.51 8.47 3.71
C LEU A 16 13.07 7.63 2.51
N ASP A 17 14.03 7.08 1.76
CA ASP A 17 13.73 6.13 0.68
C ASP A 17 13.11 4.87 1.26
N SER A 18 11.93 4.52 0.79
CA SER A 18 11.21 3.31 1.15
C SER A 18 10.43 2.73 -0.03
N ARG A 19 10.96 2.89 -1.25
CA ARG A 19 10.40 2.19 -2.42
C ARG A 19 10.27 0.70 -2.13
N SER A 20 9.27 0.05 -2.68
CA SER A 20 8.95 -1.34 -2.31
C SER A 20 10.09 -2.34 -2.53
N PHE A 21 11.12 -2.00 -3.31
CA PHE A 21 12.29 -2.86 -3.53
C PHE A 21 13.52 -2.52 -2.66
N VAL A 22 13.42 -1.56 -1.74
CA VAL A 22 14.46 -1.27 -0.74
C VAL A 22 13.96 -1.53 0.68
N SER A 23 14.89 -1.55 1.64
CA SER A 23 14.53 -1.72 3.05
C SER A 23 13.74 -0.52 3.58
N ASN A 24 12.65 -0.79 4.27
CA ASN A 24 11.82 0.24 4.92
C ASN A 24 12.17 0.44 6.41
N LEU A 25 13.24 -0.17 6.91
CA LEU A 25 13.58 -0.13 8.34
C LEU A 25 13.78 1.30 8.85
N ALA A 26 14.42 2.17 8.07
CA ALA A 26 14.63 3.56 8.45
C ALA A 26 13.31 4.34 8.65
N VAL A 27 12.33 4.11 7.78
CA VAL A 27 10.99 4.71 7.93
C VAL A 27 10.27 4.12 9.14
N ALA A 28 10.35 2.81 9.33
CA ALA A 28 9.73 2.13 10.47
C ALA A 28 10.30 2.64 11.80
N GLU A 29 11.62 2.78 11.91
CA GLU A 29 12.30 3.34 13.09
C GLU A 29 11.90 4.81 13.34
N ARG A 30 11.82 5.61 12.28
CA ARG A 30 11.38 7.00 12.39
C ARG A 30 9.94 7.11 12.89
N ILE A 31 9.05 6.25 12.42
CA ILE A 31 7.66 6.17 12.88
C ILE A 31 7.60 5.71 14.34
N GLU A 32 8.34 4.67 14.66
CA GLU A 32 8.35 4.10 16.01
C GLU A 32 8.78 5.12 17.08
N ALA A 33 9.70 6.01 16.74
CA ALA A 33 10.11 7.11 17.62
C ALA A 33 8.94 8.05 18.01
N GLU A 34 7.87 8.09 17.22
CA GLU A 34 6.66 8.85 17.52
C GLU A 34 5.63 8.07 18.35
N LEU A 35 5.81 6.78 18.54
CA LEU A 35 4.82 5.89 19.17
C LEU A 35 4.97 5.79 20.71
N GLY A 36 5.60 6.77 21.35
CA GLY A 36 5.67 6.81 22.79
C GLY A 36 4.30 6.69 23.45
N GLY A 37 4.17 5.79 24.43
CA GLY A 37 2.91 5.48 25.12
C GLY A 37 1.99 4.50 24.39
N PHE A 38 2.41 3.97 23.25
CA PHE A 38 1.79 2.83 22.60
C PHE A 38 2.58 1.55 22.96
N GLU A 39 1.88 0.43 23.03
CA GLU A 39 2.50 -0.87 22.90
C GLU A 39 2.77 -1.10 21.40
N VAL A 40 3.99 -1.52 21.06
CA VAL A 40 4.42 -1.69 19.66
C VAL A 40 4.85 -3.12 19.42
N GLU A 41 4.29 -3.75 18.41
CA GLU A 41 4.69 -5.05 17.88
C GLU A 41 5.38 -4.84 16.53
N ARG A 42 6.59 -5.37 16.40
CA ARG A 42 7.38 -5.37 15.16
C ARG A 42 7.24 -6.71 14.47
N LEU A 43 6.94 -6.69 13.18
CA LEU A 43 6.80 -7.89 12.36
C LEU A 43 7.83 -7.81 11.24
N ASP A 44 8.99 -8.38 11.49
CA ASP A 44 10.13 -8.38 10.57
C ASP A 44 10.04 -9.58 9.61
N TYR A 45 10.44 -9.36 8.35
CA TYR A 45 10.54 -10.40 7.35
C TYR A 45 11.56 -10.03 6.26
N LEU A 46 11.90 -11.01 5.44
CA LEU A 46 12.62 -10.77 4.19
C LEU A 46 11.64 -10.91 3.04
N ASP A 47 11.68 -9.98 2.09
CA ASP A 47 10.91 -10.09 0.86
C ASP A 47 11.46 -11.19 -0.08
N GLY A 48 10.82 -11.36 -1.24
CA GLY A 48 11.25 -12.37 -2.22
C GLY A 48 12.66 -12.15 -2.80
N ALA A 49 13.21 -10.94 -2.66
CA ALA A 49 14.58 -10.59 -3.05
C ALA A 49 15.58 -10.63 -1.88
N GLY A 50 15.13 -11.00 -0.67
CA GLY A 50 15.94 -11.03 0.54
C GLY A 50 16.14 -9.66 1.20
N VAL A 51 15.36 -8.67 0.84
CA VAL A 51 15.42 -7.33 1.45
C VAL A 51 14.67 -7.32 2.78
N ALA A 52 15.32 -6.77 3.82
CA ALA A 52 14.73 -6.69 5.15
C ALA A 52 13.58 -5.67 5.20
N LYS A 53 12.44 -6.12 5.69
CA LYS A 53 11.20 -5.36 5.81
C LYS A 53 10.64 -5.44 7.22
N ARG A 54 9.92 -4.40 7.63
CA ARG A 54 9.23 -4.32 8.91
C ARG A 54 7.84 -3.74 8.74
N ALA A 55 6.82 -4.46 9.22
CA ALA A 55 5.51 -3.90 9.49
C ALA A 55 5.40 -3.60 11.01
N LEU A 56 4.57 -2.62 11.37
CA LEU A 56 4.36 -2.23 12.76
C LEU A 56 2.88 -2.31 13.10
N VAL A 57 2.58 -2.84 14.27
CA VAL A 57 1.27 -2.66 14.91
C VAL A 57 1.50 -1.91 16.22
N ALA A 58 0.79 -0.82 16.40
CA ALA A 58 0.85 -0.07 17.65
C ALA A 58 -0.55 0.08 18.23
N HIS A 59 -0.70 -0.17 19.52
CA HIS A 59 -1.99 -0.10 20.21
C HIS A 59 -1.86 0.70 21.48
N ARG A 60 -2.85 1.53 21.73
CA ARG A 60 -3.02 2.23 22.98
C ARG A 60 -4.51 2.29 23.33
N GLY A 61 -4.83 2.10 24.58
CA GLY A 61 -6.18 2.38 25.05
C GLY A 61 -6.61 1.57 26.24
N GLY A 62 -7.57 2.15 26.96
CA GLY A 62 -8.24 1.57 28.10
C GLY A 62 -7.48 1.69 29.41
N THR A 63 -8.14 2.23 30.40
CA THR A 63 -7.61 2.41 31.77
C THR A 63 -7.56 1.12 32.60
N HIS A 64 -7.99 -0.02 32.08
CA HIS A 64 -8.11 -1.27 32.87
C HIS A 64 -7.79 -2.55 32.05
N GLY A 65 -6.64 -2.58 31.36
CA GLY A 65 -6.01 -3.86 30.97
C GLY A 65 -6.68 -4.70 29.88
N ALA A 66 -7.81 -4.29 29.31
CA ALA A 66 -8.56 -5.04 28.31
C ALA A 66 -9.27 -4.12 27.31
N ALA A 67 -8.61 -3.08 26.84
CA ALA A 67 -9.21 -2.24 25.83
C ALA A 67 -9.14 -2.93 24.46
N THR A 68 -10.19 -3.61 24.14
CA THR A 68 -10.48 -4.12 22.81
C THR A 68 -11.45 -3.18 22.10
N GLY A 69 -11.48 -3.21 20.76
CA GLY A 69 -12.36 -2.36 19.97
C GLY A 69 -11.71 -1.04 19.61
N GLY A 70 -12.52 0.01 19.50
CA GLY A 70 -12.05 1.32 19.03
C GLY A 70 -11.81 1.38 17.55
N LEU A 71 -11.04 2.37 17.11
CA LEU A 71 -10.70 2.63 15.71
C LEU A 71 -9.26 2.19 15.43
N ALA A 72 -9.04 1.55 14.28
CA ALA A 72 -7.71 1.41 13.73
C ALA A 72 -7.52 2.39 12.58
N PHE A 73 -6.33 2.98 12.50
CA PHE A 73 -5.83 3.65 11.29
C PHE A 73 -4.85 2.70 10.59
N SER A 74 -5.01 2.56 9.29
CA SER A 74 -4.13 1.74 8.46
C SER A 74 -3.47 2.58 7.37
N GLY A 75 -2.19 2.32 7.12
CA GLY A 75 -1.45 2.93 6.04
C GLY A 75 -0.14 2.21 5.77
N HIS A 76 0.45 2.46 4.59
CA HIS A 76 1.71 1.85 4.19
C HIS A 76 2.88 2.83 4.21
N MET A 77 4.08 2.28 4.39
CA MET A 77 5.33 3.03 4.47
C MET A 77 6.08 3.08 3.15
N ASP A 78 5.80 2.13 2.27
CA ASP A 78 6.49 2.01 0.99
C ASP A 78 5.93 2.98 -0.05
N THR A 79 6.62 3.08 -1.16
CA THR A 79 6.24 3.90 -2.31
C THR A 79 6.55 3.16 -3.61
N VAL A 80 5.89 3.56 -4.68
CA VAL A 80 6.23 3.16 -6.05
C VAL A 80 7.69 3.53 -6.40
N PRO A 81 8.24 3.01 -7.50
CA PRO A 81 9.52 3.47 -8.06
C PRO A 81 9.49 4.96 -8.41
N ASP A 82 10.65 5.60 -8.32
CA ASP A 82 10.88 7.01 -8.70
C ASP A 82 10.99 7.24 -10.22
N THR A 83 10.51 6.30 -11.01
CA THR A 83 10.55 6.36 -12.48
C THR A 83 9.86 7.62 -13.01
N GLY A 84 10.60 8.39 -13.81
CA GLY A 84 10.08 9.64 -14.40
C GLY A 84 10.16 10.87 -13.51
N TRP A 85 10.69 10.78 -12.29
CA TRP A 85 10.96 11.95 -11.47
C TRP A 85 12.08 12.79 -12.06
N THR A 86 11.84 14.10 -12.15
CA THR A 86 12.80 15.08 -12.68
C THR A 86 13.47 15.93 -11.59
N THR A 87 13.03 15.76 -10.35
CA THR A 87 13.57 16.42 -9.16
C THR A 87 13.93 15.36 -8.13
N ASP A 88 14.57 15.74 -7.03
CA ASP A 88 14.86 14.81 -5.93
C ASP A 88 13.55 14.27 -5.34
N PRO A 89 13.28 12.96 -5.44
CA PRO A 89 12.06 12.36 -4.89
C PRO A 89 12.02 12.38 -3.35
N TRP A 90 13.16 12.54 -2.68
CA TRP A 90 13.29 12.59 -1.22
C TRP A 90 13.50 14.00 -0.67
N ASP A 91 13.25 15.04 -1.44
CA ASP A 91 13.44 16.44 -1.03
C ASP A 91 12.67 16.76 0.26
N GLY A 92 11.41 16.37 0.35
CA GLY A 92 10.57 16.63 1.53
C GLY A 92 10.47 18.11 1.87
N ARG A 93 10.65 19.01 0.88
CA ARG A 93 10.53 20.45 1.09
C ARG A 93 9.08 20.89 1.15
N ILE A 94 8.85 21.96 1.87
CA ILE A 94 7.55 22.61 1.94
C ILE A 94 7.64 23.90 1.16
N ALA A 95 6.88 24.03 0.09
CA ALA A 95 6.83 25.21 -0.75
C ALA A 95 5.42 25.45 -1.30
N GLY A 96 4.96 26.71 -1.30
CA GLY A 96 3.64 27.06 -1.79
C GLY A 96 2.49 26.36 -1.03
N GLY A 97 2.68 26.06 0.26
CA GLY A 97 1.69 25.33 1.08
C GLY A 97 1.57 23.83 0.74
N ARG A 98 2.55 23.26 0.04
CA ARG A 98 2.59 21.85 -0.37
C ARG A 98 3.85 21.17 0.13
N LEU A 99 3.72 19.89 0.50
CA LEU A 99 4.83 18.99 0.73
C LEU A 99 5.23 18.33 -0.59
N HIS A 100 6.49 18.45 -0.98
CA HIS A 100 7.03 17.88 -2.21
C HIS A 100 7.86 16.63 -1.91
N GLY A 101 7.69 15.60 -2.74
CA GLY A 101 8.45 14.37 -2.66
C GLY A 101 7.59 13.13 -2.89
N LEU A 102 8.24 12.02 -3.23
CA LEU A 102 7.60 10.74 -3.50
C LEU A 102 6.96 10.20 -2.22
N GLY A 103 5.71 9.74 -2.32
CA GLY A 103 4.96 9.29 -1.16
C GLY A 103 4.36 10.41 -0.30
N SER A 104 4.49 11.70 -0.67
CA SER A 104 3.88 12.78 0.10
C SER A 104 2.34 12.68 0.15
N THR A 105 1.73 12.16 -0.92
CA THR A 105 0.29 11.90 -1.01
C THR A 105 -0.02 10.43 -0.76
N ASP A 106 0.75 9.54 -1.34
CA ASP A 106 0.57 8.09 -1.30
C ASP A 106 1.82 7.41 -0.71
N MET A 107 1.83 7.01 0.63
CA MET A 107 0.85 7.61 1.54
C MET A 107 1.51 8.06 2.86
N LYS A 108 2.78 8.54 2.82
CA LYS A 108 3.53 8.97 4.01
C LYS A 108 2.91 10.19 4.70
N GLY A 109 2.31 11.11 3.92
CA GLY A 109 1.58 12.26 4.46
C GLY A 109 0.33 11.83 5.25
N PRO A 110 -0.61 11.09 4.62
CA PRO A 110 -1.74 10.50 5.33
C PRO A 110 -1.35 9.63 6.51
N LEU A 111 -0.29 8.82 6.41
CA LEU A 111 0.23 8.01 7.50
C LEU A 111 0.69 8.88 8.69
N ALA A 112 1.40 9.98 8.41
CA ALA A 112 1.77 10.95 9.45
C ALA A 112 0.53 11.55 10.13
N ALA A 113 -0.53 11.85 9.35
CA ALA A 113 -1.79 12.35 9.90
C ALA A 113 -2.47 11.32 10.82
N CYS A 114 -2.47 10.04 10.44
CA CYS A 114 -2.98 8.95 11.28
C CYS A 114 -2.22 8.84 12.61
N ILE A 115 -0.90 8.94 12.58
CA ILE A 115 -0.06 8.89 13.79
C ILE A 115 -0.38 10.07 14.71
N VAL A 116 -0.46 11.28 14.16
CA VAL A 116 -0.78 12.50 14.93
C VAL A 116 -2.19 12.41 15.51
N ALA A 117 -3.18 11.98 14.72
CA ALA A 117 -4.54 11.79 15.18
C ALA A 117 -4.63 10.74 16.30
N ALA A 118 -3.99 9.59 16.13
CA ALA A 118 -3.96 8.56 17.16
C ALA A 118 -3.35 9.06 18.47
N ARG A 119 -2.28 9.85 18.41
CA ARG A 119 -1.62 10.45 19.58
C ARG A 119 -2.48 11.51 20.27
N ALA A 120 -3.31 12.22 19.52
CA ALA A 120 -4.17 13.29 20.04
C ALA A 120 -5.40 12.75 20.77
N LEU A 121 -5.80 11.49 20.55
CA LEU A 121 -6.94 10.90 21.25
C LEU A 121 -6.66 10.77 22.75
N PRO A 122 -7.70 10.90 23.61
CA PRO A 122 -7.56 10.60 25.04
C PRO A 122 -7.04 9.18 25.28
N ALA A 123 -6.24 8.99 26.33
CA ALA A 123 -5.67 7.67 26.67
C ALA A 123 -6.74 6.61 26.96
N SER A 124 -7.96 7.03 27.33
CA SER A 124 -9.11 6.14 27.56
C SER A 124 -9.74 5.60 26.28
N VAL A 125 -9.43 6.20 25.11
CA VAL A 125 -9.98 5.77 23.81
C VAL A 125 -9.06 4.74 23.19
N PRO A 126 -9.54 3.50 22.94
CA PRO A 126 -8.74 2.49 22.26
C PRO A 126 -8.45 2.93 20.82
N VAL A 127 -7.18 2.90 20.44
CA VAL A 127 -6.75 3.20 19.08
C VAL A 127 -5.61 2.28 18.66
N THR A 128 -5.68 1.82 17.43
CA THR A 128 -4.66 0.94 16.83
C THR A 128 -4.09 1.59 15.57
N LEU A 129 -2.80 1.45 15.37
CA LEU A 129 -2.13 1.78 14.11
C LEU A 129 -1.69 0.48 13.46
N LEU A 130 -2.10 0.23 12.22
CA LEU A 130 -1.70 -0.88 11.38
C LEU A 130 -0.82 -0.31 10.27
N ILE A 131 0.49 -0.39 10.46
CA ILE A 131 1.46 0.27 9.58
C ILE A 131 2.15 -0.80 8.75
N THR A 132 1.78 -0.84 7.47
CA THR A 132 2.18 -1.89 6.53
C THR A 132 3.34 -1.47 5.66
N THR A 133 3.84 -2.39 4.87
CA THR A 133 4.83 -2.18 3.81
C THR A 133 4.57 -3.16 2.67
N ASP A 134 5.21 -2.92 1.51
CA ASP A 134 5.00 -3.67 0.26
C ASP A 134 3.54 -3.62 -0.24
N GLU A 135 2.82 -2.52 0.07
CA GLU A 135 1.46 -2.31 -0.43
C GLU A 135 1.45 -2.19 -1.95
N GLU A 136 2.38 -1.43 -2.48
CA GLU A 136 2.54 -1.12 -3.91
C GLU A 136 2.94 -2.34 -4.76
N THR A 137 3.20 -3.48 -4.11
CA THR A 137 3.64 -4.71 -4.78
C THR A 137 2.86 -5.93 -4.32
N THR A 138 3.34 -6.61 -3.28
CA THR A 138 2.85 -7.93 -2.85
C THR A 138 1.82 -7.87 -1.73
N LYS A 139 1.67 -6.74 -1.07
CA LYS A 139 0.87 -6.54 0.15
C LYS A 139 1.31 -7.45 1.30
N ALA A 140 2.62 -7.83 1.30
CA ALA A 140 3.17 -8.81 2.24
C ALA A 140 3.06 -8.33 3.68
N GLY A 141 3.31 -7.05 3.96
CA GLY A 141 3.19 -6.47 5.30
C GLY A 141 1.79 -6.59 5.87
N ALA A 142 0.75 -6.25 5.09
CA ALA A 142 -0.64 -6.37 5.53
C ALA A 142 -1.04 -7.83 5.77
N ARG A 143 -0.64 -8.74 4.87
CA ARG A 143 -0.86 -10.19 5.05
C ARG A 143 -0.18 -10.73 6.30
N LEU A 144 1.03 -10.26 6.58
CA LEU A 144 1.79 -10.66 7.77
C LEU A 144 1.11 -10.20 9.05
N ILE A 145 0.64 -8.94 9.12
CA ILE A 145 -0.14 -8.41 10.24
C ILE A 145 -1.39 -9.28 10.44
N ALA A 146 -2.19 -9.50 9.41
CA ALA A 146 -3.42 -10.28 9.49
C ALA A 146 -3.18 -11.72 9.97
N ALA A 147 -2.11 -12.36 9.50
CA ALA A 147 -1.81 -13.75 9.84
C ALA A 147 -1.14 -13.93 11.20
N ARG A 148 -0.27 -12.99 11.63
CA ARG A 148 0.65 -13.23 12.75
C ARG A 148 0.56 -12.24 13.90
N SER A 149 0.05 -11.02 13.69
CA SER A 149 0.04 -10.03 14.76
C SER A 149 -0.81 -10.49 15.97
N VAL A 150 -0.16 -10.60 17.09
CA VAL A 150 -0.83 -10.87 18.38
C VAL A 150 -1.53 -9.61 18.88
N LEU A 151 -0.85 -8.47 18.70
CA LEU A 151 -1.36 -7.18 19.15
C LEU A 151 -2.61 -6.75 18.39
N ALA A 152 -2.64 -6.91 17.07
CA ALA A 152 -3.81 -6.58 16.26
C ALA A 152 -5.02 -7.44 16.63
N ARG A 153 -4.82 -8.75 16.83
CA ARG A 153 -5.90 -9.66 17.29
C ARG A 153 -6.42 -9.30 18.68
N ARG A 154 -5.52 -8.94 19.61
CA ARG A 154 -5.90 -8.54 20.96
C ARG A 154 -6.62 -7.20 20.96
N ALA A 155 -6.16 -6.23 20.18
CA ALA A 155 -6.79 -4.92 20.04
C ALA A 155 -8.20 -5.02 19.44
N ALA A 156 -8.43 -5.95 18.52
CA ALA A 156 -9.72 -6.23 17.85
C ALA A 156 -10.51 -4.95 17.51
N PRO A 157 -9.96 -4.05 16.68
CA PRO A 157 -10.60 -2.78 16.38
C PRO A 157 -11.98 -3.00 15.76
N ALA A 158 -12.96 -2.18 16.15
CA ALA A 158 -14.34 -2.26 15.66
C ALA A 158 -14.48 -1.74 14.22
N ALA A 159 -13.58 -0.86 13.82
CA ALA A 159 -13.51 -0.30 12.46
C ALA A 159 -12.07 0.01 12.08
N ILE A 160 -11.78 -0.02 10.79
CA ILE A 160 -10.47 0.35 10.23
C ILE A 160 -10.67 1.48 9.22
N LEU A 161 -9.97 2.58 9.42
CA LEU A 161 -9.84 3.65 8.45
C LEU A 161 -8.51 3.45 7.71
N VAL A 162 -8.59 3.17 6.43
CA VAL A 162 -7.43 3.11 5.54
C VAL A 162 -7.21 4.50 4.96
N ALA A 163 -6.02 5.06 5.16
CA ALA A 163 -5.75 6.47 4.86
C ALA A 163 -5.23 6.69 3.43
N GLU A 164 -5.74 5.90 2.47
CA GLU A 164 -5.44 6.07 1.06
C GLU A 164 -5.95 7.43 0.52
N PRO A 165 -5.27 8.00 -0.51
CA PRO A 165 -5.61 9.31 -1.05
C PRO A 165 -6.90 9.28 -1.89
N THR A 166 -8.03 9.55 -1.27
CA THR A 166 -9.36 9.56 -1.91
C THR A 166 -9.94 10.97 -2.08
N VAL A 167 -9.07 12.00 -2.14
CA VAL A 167 -9.47 13.42 -2.22
C VAL A 167 -10.44 13.79 -1.09
N MET A 168 -10.19 13.27 0.12
CA MET A 168 -11.02 13.46 1.33
C MET A 168 -12.48 12.99 1.19
N THR A 169 -12.77 12.15 0.21
CA THR A 169 -14.07 11.49 0.05
C THR A 169 -14.04 10.13 0.74
N PRO A 170 -14.90 9.85 1.71
CA PRO A 170 -14.99 8.53 2.30
C PRO A 170 -15.40 7.48 1.27
N VAL A 171 -14.59 6.44 1.12
CA VAL A 171 -14.82 5.31 0.22
C VAL A 171 -14.98 4.06 1.07
N ARG A 172 -16.05 3.29 0.87
CA ARG A 172 -16.35 2.08 1.67
C ARG A 172 -15.87 0.79 1.02
N GLY A 173 -15.32 0.86 -0.17
CA GLY A 173 -14.81 -0.30 -0.92
C GLY A 173 -14.10 0.12 -2.19
N HIS A 174 -13.27 -0.76 -2.70
CA HIS A 174 -12.60 -0.61 -3.98
C HIS A 174 -12.52 -1.96 -4.69
N ARG A 175 -12.28 -1.92 -6.00
CA ARG A 175 -12.05 -3.14 -6.78
C ARG A 175 -10.71 -3.77 -6.43
N SER A 176 -10.65 -5.09 -6.48
CA SER A 176 -9.38 -5.79 -6.48
C SER A 176 -8.74 -5.76 -7.88
N SER A 177 -7.44 -5.98 -7.93
CA SER A 177 -6.69 -6.18 -9.18
C SER A 177 -6.14 -7.59 -9.25
N ILE A 178 -6.12 -8.15 -10.47
CA ILE A 178 -5.48 -9.42 -10.77
C ILE A 178 -4.48 -9.17 -11.89
N ALA A 179 -3.22 -9.52 -11.66
CA ALA A 179 -2.21 -9.50 -12.71
C ALA A 179 -2.10 -10.89 -13.36
N ILE A 180 -2.15 -10.93 -14.67
CA ILE A 180 -1.96 -12.14 -15.47
C ILE A 180 -0.74 -11.92 -16.37
N THR A 181 0.23 -12.82 -16.30
CA THR A 181 1.40 -12.81 -17.17
C THR A 181 1.32 -13.97 -18.14
N ALA A 182 1.27 -13.68 -19.44
CA ALA A 182 1.37 -14.68 -20.49
C ALA A 182 2.78 -14.70 -21.07
N VAL A 183 3.37 -15.87 -21.16
CA VAL A 183 4.73 -16.06 -21.70
C VAL A 183 4.66 -17.06 -22.84
N ALA A 184 5.11 -16.66 -24.03
CA ALA A 184 5.28 -17.55 -25.17
C ALA A 184 6.75 -17.74 -25.49
N THR A 185 7.15 -18.96 -25.81
CA THR A 185 8.52 -19.33 -26.13
C THR A 185 8.62 -19.71 -27.62
N GLY A 186 9.47 -19.03 -28.35
CA GLY A 186 9.74 -19.29 -29.76
C GLY A 186 10.97 -20.18 -29.98
N VAL A 187 11.24 -20.48 -31.24
CA VAL A 187 12.45 -21.16 -31.69
C VAL A 187 13.12 -20.26 -32.76
N GLN A 188 14.33 -19.84 -32.46
CA GLN A 188 15.10 -19.02 -33.39
C GLN A 188 15.62 -19.89 -34.55
N ALA A 189 15.47 -19.42 -35.77
CA ALA A 189 16.06 -20.02 -36.96
C ALA A 189 16.28 -18.94 -38.04
N HIS A 190 17.11 -19.26 -39.02
CA HIS A 190 17.29 -18.40 -40.18
C HIS A 190 15.99 -18.32 -41.02
N SER A 191 15.61 -17.14 -41.45
CA SER A 191 14.32 -16.89 -42.12
C SER A 191 14.11 -17.76 -43.39
N SER A 192 15.18 -18.16 -44.05
CA SER A 192 15.11 -19.00 -45.25
C SER A 192 14.84 -20.48 -44.97
N THR A 193 14.90 -20.93 -43.73
CA THR A 193 14.82 -22.38 -43.39
C THR A 193 13.44 -22.86 -43.06
N GLY A 194 12.53 -21.97 -42.68
CA GLY A 194 11.18 -22.31 -42.21
C GLY A 194 11.15 -23.14 -40.92
N LYS A 195 12.30 -23.28 -40.22
CA LYS A 195 12.42 -24.12 -39.02
C LYS A 195 12.18 -23.36 -37.71
N GLY A 196 12.00 -22.05 -37.74
CA GLY A 196 11.71 -21.23 -36.58
C GLY A 196 10.25 -21.30 -36.14
N ARG A 197 10.00 -20.95 -34.88
CA ARG A 197 8.66 -20.71 -34.34
C ARG A 197 8.60 -19.31 -33.74
N ASN A 198 7.74 -18.46 -34.27
CA ASN A 198 7.58 -17.09 -33.78
C ASN A 198 6.65 -17.08 -32.57
N ALA A 199 7.21 -16.76 -31.39
CA ALA A 199 6.44 -16.69 -30.15
C ALA A 199 5.30 -15.65 -30.18
N ASN A 200 5.42 -14.60 -30.99
CA ASN A 200 4.36 -13.59 -31.08
C ASN A 200 3.04 -14.16 -31.66
N TRP A 201 3.11 -15.17 -32.52
CA TRP A 201 1.89 -15.82 -33.03
C TRP A 201 1.09 -16.54 -31.93
N ASP A 202 1.78 -17.13 -30.96
CA ASP A 202 1.14 -17.76 -29.81
C ASP A 202 0.48 -16.71 -28.89
N LEU A 203 1.10 -15.54 -28.73
CA LEU A 203 0.55 -14.44 -27.94
C LEU A 203 -0.66 -13.75 -28.59
N LEU A 204 -0.77 -13.77 -29.92
CA LEU A 204 -1.91 -13.15 -30.62
C LEU A 204 -3.23 -13.83 -30.25
N GLY A 205 -3.25 -15.16 -30.14
CA GLY A 205 -4.43 -15.89 -29.68
C GLY A 205 -4.85 -15.47 -28.28
N PHE A 206 -3.91 -15.48 -27.35
CA PHE A 206 -4.16 -15.03 -25.98
C PHE A 206 -4.67 -13.58 -25.92
N ALA A 207 -4.06 -12.66 -26.67
CA ALA A 207 -4.47 -11.27 -26.72
C ALA A 207 -5.89 -11.10 -27.29
N ALA A 208 -6.24 -11.90 -28.29
CA ALA A 208 -7.60 -11.90 -28.88
C ALA A 208 -8.64 -12.39 -27.86
N ASP A 209 -8.34 -13.45 -27.10
CA ASP A 209 -9.22 -13.97 -26.06
C ASP A 209 -9.40 -12.96 -24.93
N MET A 210 -8.31 -12.30 -24.48
CA MET A 210 -8.39 -11.25 -23.47
C MET A 210 -9.22 -10.07 -23.94
N LYS A 211 -9.11 -9.67 -25.22
CA LYS A 211 -9.94 -8.62 -25.81
C LYS A 211 -11.41 -9.02 -25.81
N ALA A 212 -11.74 -10.26 -26.20
CA ALA A 212 -13.11 -10.75 -26.19
C ALA A 212 -13.72 -10.78 -24.79
N ILE A 213 -12.94 -11.19 -23.77
CA ILE A 213 -13.35 -11.15 -22.37
C ILE A 213 -13.62 -9.69 -21.94
N PHE A 214 -12.73 -8.75 -22.28
CA PHE A 214 -12.96 -7.35 -21.97
C PHE A 214 -14.24 -6.78 -22.59
N GLU A 215 -14.48 -7.10 -23.87
CA GLU A 215 -15.69 -6.69 -24.59
C GLU A 215 -16.95 -7.28 -23.94
N MET A 216 -16.92 -8.55 -23.58
CA MET A 216 -18.02 -9.20 -22.85
C MET A 216 -18.29 -8.53 -21.49
N LEU A 217 -17.24 -8.27 -20.71
CA LEU A 217 -17.38 -7.61 -19.40
C LEU A 217 -17.91 -6.17 -19.51
N ARG A 218 -17.56 -5.48 -20.60
CA ARG A 218 -18.01 -4.10 -20.86
C ARG A 218 -19.45 -4.06 -21.36
N ASP A 219 -19.85 -4.97 -22.25
CA ASP A 219 -21.08 -4.86 -23.04
C ASP A 219 -22.24 -5.67 -22.43
N ASP A 220 -21.96 -6.66 -21.57
CA ASP A 220 -22.98 -7.49 -20.93
C ASP A 220 -23.22 -7.05 -19.48
N ALA A 221 -24.39 -6.46 -19.24
CA ALA A 221 -24.81 -5.98 -17.94
C ALA A 221 -24.86 -7.05 -16.83
N ALA A 222 -24.86 -8.35 -17.18
CA ALA A 222 -24.77 -9.43 -16.20
C ALA A 222 -23.45 -9.43 -15.41
N TRP A 223 -22.41 -8.79 -15.95
CA TRP A 223 -21.08 -8.65 -15.33
C TRP A 223 -20.84 -7.28 -14.70
N HIS A 224 -21.87 -6.43 -14.65
CA HIS A 224 -21.76 -5.09 -14.08
C HIS A 224 -22.05 -5.09 -12.59
N ASP A 225 -21.26 -4.30 -11.85
CA ASP A 225 -21.50 -3.96 -10.47
C ASP A 225 -21.78 -2.45 -10.39
N ILE A 226 -23.02 -2.10 -10.09
CA ILE A 226 -23.53 -0.72 -10.08
C ILE A 226 -22.95 0.13 -8.95
N ASP A 227 -22.29 -0.50 -7.97
CA ASP A 227 -21.60 0.22 -6.89
C ASP A 227 -20.29 0.87 -7.37
N TYR A 228 -19.89 0.63 -8.64
CA TYR A 228 -18.65 1.17 -9.22
C TYR A 228 -18.89 1.95 -10.51
N ASP A 229 -17.99 2.91 -10.76
CA ASP A 229 -17.93 3.68 -12.02
C ASP A 229 -16.51 3.55 -12.64
N PRO A 230 -16.37 3.03 -13.86
CA PRO A 230 -17.39 2.32 -14.66
C PRO A 230 -17.84 1.00 -13.98
N PRO A 231 -19.05 0.49 -14.25
CA PRO A 231 -19.60 -0.65 -13.53
C PRO A 231 -18.97 -2.01 -13.90
N PHE A 232 -18.13 -2.09 -14.90
CA PHE A 232 -17.48 -3.29 -15.39
C PHE A 232 -15.99 -3.36 -15.01
N LEU A 233 -15.42 -4.58 -15.02
CA LEU A 233 -13.99 -4.77 -14.81
C LEU A 233 -13.22 -4.33 -16.05
N SER A 234 -12.33 -3.36 -15.89
CA SER A 234 -11.43 -2.90 -16.94
C SER A 234 -10.18 -3.77 -17.02
N LEU A 235 -9.78 -4.15 -18.24
CA LEU A 235 -8.48 -4.76 -18.52
C LEU A 235 -7.53 -3.67 -19.00
N ILE A 236 -6.47 -3.44 -18.24
CA ILE A 236 -5.44 -2.46 -18.57
C ILE A 236 -4.13 -3.21 -18.78
N HIS A 237 -3.38 -2.77 -19.77
CA HIS A 237 -1.97 -3.12 -19.93
C HIS A 237 -1.13 -1.97 -19.35
N ILE A 238 -0.29 -2.30 -18.40
CA ILE A 238 0.65 -1.36 -17.76
C ILE A 238 2.06 -1.70 -18.21
#